data_4a47af4c1603b70ecea8ba524569c015
#
_entry.id   4a47af4c1603b70ecea8ba524569c015
#
_cell.length_a   1.000
_cell.length_b   1.000
_cell.length_c   1.000
_cell.angle_alpha   90.00
_cell.angle_beta   90.00
_cell.angle_gamma   90.00
#
_symmetry.space_group_name_H-M   'P 1'
#
loop_
_entity.id
_entity.type
_entity.pdbx_description
1 polymer ?
#
loop_
_entity_poly.entity_id
_entity_poly.type
_entity_poly.pdbx_seq_one_letter_code
_entity_poly.pdbx_strand_id
1 'polypeptide(L)'
;MKKLFYIKYRSKISRFIQILKINKTHVSGSDWIFSRFACLGNDVLKIISPNSNVYNIQKGRSDLILDIINNKIENTKPEFVLPFLENLSIYNMIVQQSLVKEIFKLHPPKVILIDSYSELTDQLFSLEDKSSFCVNYSDLKKDHNEIWNTFKRQGLMDINNFEKNYFQFFTFLRSVFHNVPIVFIHFPTKLDNREKFKHRGYKIKNAISNVKINFDNFFEIEADDEIVDYDPNDVFPYHYNAETYLNISKKIRKLNLL
;
A
#
# COMPACT_ATOMS: atom_id res chain seq x y z
N MET A 1 -25.19 -20.54 2.00
CA MET A 1 -25.91 -19.26 1.96
C MET A 1 -25.71 -18.40 3.21
N LYS A 2 -26.02 -18.85 4.44
CA LYS A 2 -25.91 -18.02 5.69
C LYS A 2 -24.50 -17.42 5.91
N LYS A 3 -23.42 -18.16 5.69
CA LYS A 3 -22.03 -17.70 5.88
C LYS A 3 -21.66 -16.58 4.91
N LEU A 4 -22.10 -16.67 3.65
CA LEU A 4 -21.85 -15.64 2.63
C LEU A 4 -22.62 -14.34 2.90
N PHE A 5 -23.86 -14.46 3.41
CA PHE A 5 -24.67 -13.31 3.82
C PHE A 5 -24.06 -12.57 5.02
N TYR A 6 -23.58 -13.31 6.02
CA TYR A 6 -22.92 -12.75 7.19
C TYR A 6 -21.60 -12.03 6.83
N ILE A 7 -20.83 -12.59 5.91
CA ILE A 7 -19.59 -11.98 5.41
C ILE A 7 -19.90 -10.68 4.63
N LYS A 8 -20.90 -10.69 3.73
CA LYS A 8 -21.33 -9.48 3.00
C LYS A 8 -21.85 -8.38 3.95
N TYR A 9 -22.52 -8.73 5.04
CA TYR A 9 -23.01 -7.78 6.02
C TYR A 9 -21.85 -7.14 6.79
N ARG A 10 -20.90 -7.93 7.29
CA ARG A 10 -19.68 -7.43 7.95
C ARG A 10 -18.84 -6.53 7.05
N SER A 11 -18.76 -6.84 5.77
CA SER A 11 -17.99 -6.07 4.80
C SER A 11 -18.55 -4.66 4.60
N LYS A 12 -19.89 -4.54 4.49
CA LYS A 12 -20.56 -3.23 4.41
C LYS A 12 -20.34 -2.40 5.68
N ILE A 13 -20.40 -3.03 6.84
CA ILE A 13 -20.12 -2.38 8.13
C ILE A 13 -18.68 -1.90 8.19
N SER A 14 -17.70 -2.71 7.78
CA SER A 14 -16.29 -2.31 7.77
C SER A 14 -16.05 -1.07 6.91
N ARG A 15 -16.59 -1.04 5.68
CA ARG A 15 -16.51 0.11 4.81
C ARG A 15 -17.19 1.35 5.41
N PHE A 16 -18.39 1.18 5.95
CA PHE A 16 -19.12 2.26 6.60
C PHE A 16 -18.36 2.85 7.80
N ILE A 17 -17.76 2.00 8.64
CA ILE A 17 -16.93 2.46 9.77
C ILE A 17 -15.73 3.26 9.29
N GLN A 18 -15.06 2.82 8.21
CA GLN A 18 -13.93 3.56 7.64
C GLN A 18 -14.36 4.92 7.08
N ILE A 19 -15.49 4.98 6.37
CA ILE A 19 -16.05 6.25 5.89
C ILE A 19 -16.39 7.19 7.06
N LEU A 20 -16.99 6.68 8.14
CA LEU A 20 -17.25 7.48 9.33
C LEU A 20 -15.99 8.03 9.98
N LYS A 21 -14.91 7.23 10.03
CA LYS A 21 -13.60 7.70 10.53
C LYS A 21 -13.04 8.81 9.65
N ILE A 22 -13.06 8.64 8.33
CA ILE A 22 -12.62 9.65 7.37
C ILE A 22 -13.41 10.95 7.57
N ASN A 23 -14.75 10.87 7.62
CA ASN A 23 -15.60 12.03 7.83
C ASN A 23 -15.34 12.73 9.18
N LYS A 24 -15.13 11.96 10.25
CA LYS A 24 -14.76 12.51 11.57
C LYS A 24 -13.44 13.27 11.50
N THR A 25 -12.41 12.72 10.87
CA THR A 25 -11.12 13.38 10.69
C THR A 25 -11.26 14.66 9.89
N HIS A 26 -12.04 14.64 8.81
CA HIS A 26 -12.31 15.82 7.99
C HIS A 26 -12.96 16.95 8.80
N VAL A 27 -13.95 16.62 9.61
CA VAL A 27 -14.68 17.62 10.43
C VAL A 27 -13.84 18.12 11.61
N SER A 28 -13.08 17.24 12.26
CA SER A 28 -12.30 17.60 13.46
C SER A 28 -10.99 18.35 13.15
N GLY A 29 -10.50 18.27 11.91
CA GLY A 29 -9.17 18.79 11.56
C GLY A 29 -8.03 18.11 12.33
N SER A 30 -8.26 16.91 12.89
CA SER A 30 -7.27 16.22 13.72
C SER A 30 -6.08 15.73 12.90
N ASP A 31 -4.88 15.76 13.49
CA ASP A 31 -3.67 15.22 12.87
C ASP A 31 -3.84 13.77 12.45
N TRP A 32 -3.36 13.46 11.27
CA TRP A 32 -3.39 12.11 10.72
C TRP A 32 -2.16 11.82 9.85
N ILE A 33 -1.92 10.55 9.60
CA ILE A 33 -0.84 10.05 8.77
C ILE A 33 -1.45 9.39 7.54
N PHE A 34 -1.01 9.80 6.35
CA PHE A 34 -1.25 9.02 5.15
C PHE A 34 -0.20 7.93 5.03
N SER A 35 -0.62 6.69 4.83
CA SER A 35 0.33 5.62 4.55
C SER A 35 -0.09 4.76 3.36
N ARG A 36 0.90 4.22 2.68
CA ARG A 36 0.77 3.18 1.66
C ARG A 36 1.78 2.09 1.99
N PHE A 37 1.45 1.35 3.01
CA PHE A 37 2.32 0.36 3.65
C PHE A 37 1.78 -1.06 3.52
N ALA A 38 2.72 -2.01 3.32
CA ALA A 38 2.54 -3.43 3.63
C ALA A 38 2.86 -3.71 5.11
N CYS A 39 3.15 -4.97 5.45
CA CYS A 39 3.46 -5.40 6.81
C CYS A 39 4.64 -4.63 7.40
N LEU A 40 5.75 -4.50 6.67
CA LEU A 40 6.96 -3.80 7.11
C LEU A 40 6.64 -2.40 7.63
N GLY A 41 5.99 -1.58 6.82
CA GLY A 41 5.69 -0.21 7.20
C GLY A 41 4.69 -0.12 8.35
N ASN A 42 3.72 -1.04 8.42
CA ASN A 42 2.76 -1.10 9.53
C ASN A 42 3.45 -1.42 10.86
N ASP A 43 4.41 -2.34 10.88
CA ASP A 43 5.13 -2.70 12.11
C ASP A 43 6.10 -1.60 12.53
N VAL A 44 6.79 -0.97 11.59
CA VAL A 44 7.57 0.24 11.84
C VAL A 44 6.70 1.35 12.44
N LEU A 45 5.52 1.59 11.88
CA LEU A 45 4.61 2.63 12.36
C LEU A 45 4.09 2.38 13.79
N LYS A 46 3.81 1.13 14.15
CA LYS A 46 3.46 0.76 15.54
C LYS A 46 4.57 1.13 16.53
N ILE A 47 5.83 1.06 16.11
CA ILE A 47 6.99 1.42 16.95
C ILE A 47 7.15 2.94 17.09
N ILE A 48 6.99 3.68 15.97
CA ILE A 48 7.28 5.13 15.96
C ILE A 48 6.10 5.98 16.42
N SER A 49 4.87 5.55 16.15
CA SER A 49 3.65 6.34 16.42
C SER A 49 2.41 5.46 16.66
N PRO A 50 2.37 4.68 17.77
CA PRO A 50 1.35 3.65 18.02
C PRO A 50 -0.08 4.20 18.15
N ASN A 51 -0.22 5.47 18.52
CA ASN A 51 -1.52 6.12 18.79
C ASN A 51 -1.97 7.05 17.66
N SER A 52 -1.28 7.08 16.55
CA SER A 52 -1.63 7.99 15.45
C SER A 52 -2.88 7.54 14.70
N ASN A 53 -3.65 8.52 14.25
CA ASN A 53 -4.72 8.28 13.29
C ASN A 53 -4.13 8.05 11.90
N VAL A 54 -4.26 6.85 11.37
CA VAL A 54 -3.62 6.42 10.13
C VAL A 54 -4.64 5.98 9.10
N TYR A 55 -4.54 6.53 7.89
CA TYR A 55 -5.24 6.02 6.71
C TYR A 55 -4.25 5.35 5.78
N ASN A 56 -4.31 4.02 5.74
CA ASN A 56 -3.43 3.18 4.93
C ASN A 56 -4.15 2.69 3.67
N ILE A 57 -3.49 2.80 2.52
CA ILE A 57 -3.92 2.15 1.27
C ILE A 57 -2.98 0.97 1.03
N GLN A 58 -3.15 -0.08 1.82
CA GLN A 58 -2.36 -1.28 1.67
C GLN A 58 -2.64 -1.94 0.31
N LYS A 59 -1.59 -2.47 -0.34
CA LYS A 59 -1.67 -3.06 -1.69
C LYS A 59 -2.17 -2.10 -2.79
N GLY A 60 -2.04 -0.80 -2.54
CA GLY A 60 -2.40 0.23 -3.51
C GLY A 60 -1.21 0.60 -4.40
N ARG A 61 -1.01 -0.09 -5.53
CA ARG A 61 0.02 0.31 -6.51
C ARG A 61 -0.20 1.74 -6.97
N SER A 62 0.88 2.45 -7.25
CA SER A 62 0.83 3.86 -7.67
C SER A 62 0.06 4.07 -8.97
N ASP A 63 0.18 3.17 -9.94
CA ASP A 63 -0.59 3.22 -11.19
C ASP A 63 -2.10 3.04 -10.96
N LEU A 64 -2.50 2.10 -10.12
CA LEU A 64 -3.91 1.91 -9.74
C LEU A 64 -4.49 3.19 -9.10
N ILE A 65 -3.77 3.77 -8.14
CA ILE A 65 -4.21 5.00 -7.47
C ILE A 65 -4.37 6.14 -8.47
N LEU A 66 -3.37 6.34 -9.34
CA LEU A 66 -3.41 7.37 -10.37
C LEU A 66 -4.58 7.19 -11.34
N ASP A 67 -4.84 5.97 -11.78
CA ASP A 67 -5.93 5.69 -12.72
C ASP A 67 -7.31 5.90 -12.07
N ILE A 68 -7.47 5.56 -10.78
CA ILE A 68 -8.69 5.86 -10.01
C ILE A 68 -8.91 7.37 -9.89
N ILE A 69 -7.87 8.12 -9.54
CA ILE A 69 -7.96 9.58 -9.34
C ILE A 69 -8.23 10.31 -10.63
N ASN A 70 -7.60 9.88 -11.71
CA ASN A 70 -7.80 10.44 -13.05
C ASN A 70 -9.09 9.96 -13.73
N ASN A 71 -9.95 9.21 -13.03
CA ASN A 71 -11.20 8.64 -13.55
C ASN A 71 -11.02 7.77 -14.81
N LYS A 72 -9.86 7.17 -15.02
CA LYS A 72 -9.61 6.21 -16.09
C LYS A 72 -10.22 4.85 -15.80
N ILE A 73 -10.28 4.51 -14.52
CA ILE A 73 -10.92 3.30 -14.00
C ILE A 73 -11.82 3.66 -12.82
N GLU A 74 -12.79 2.80 -12.55
CA GLU A 74 -13.60 2.90 -11.34
C GLU A 74 -13.01 2.10 -10.19
N ASN A 75 -13.31 2.51 -8.98
CA ASN A 75 -13.01 1.72 -7.80
C ASN A 75 -13.78 0.40 -7.84
N THR A 76 -13.07 -0.71 -7.74
CA THR A 76 -13.72 -2.01 -7.60
C THR A 76 -14.60 -2.02 -6.34
N LYS A 77 -15.82 -2.51 -6.49
CA LYS A 77 -16.68 -2.77 -5.34
C LYS A 77 -16.11 -3.98 -4.57
N PRO A 78 -15.64 -3.81 -3.33
CA PRO A 78 -14.95 -4.88 -2.60
C PRO A 78 -15.76 -6.18 -2.51
N GLU A 79 -17.10 -6.07 -2.52
CA GLU A 79 -18.02 -7.20 -2.45
C GLU A 79 -17.89 -8.17 -3.62
N PHE A 80 -17.49 -7.69 -4.80
CA PHE A 80 -17.27 -8.55 -5.97
C PHE A 80 -15.99 -9.38 -5.86
N VAL A 81 -14.99 -8.86 -5.17
CA VAL A 81 -13.70 -9.54 -5.00
C VAL A 81 -13.72 -10.53 -3.83
N LEU A 82 -14.56 -10.28 -2.82
CA LEU A 82 -14.62 -11.04 -1.58
C LEU A 82 -14.71 -12.58 -1.74
N PRO A 83 -15.51 -13.15 -2.66
CA PRO A 83 -15.59 -14.59 -2.83
C PRO A 83 -14.27 -15.27 -3.20
N PHE A 84 -13.37 -14.51 -3.80
CA PHE A 84 -12.11 -14.97 -4.37
C PHE A 84 -10.90 -14.77 -3.46
N LEU A 85 -11.07 -14.10 -2.32
CA LEU A 85 -9.99 -13.81 -1.38
C LEU A 85 -9.80 -14.92 -0.36
N GLU A 86 -8.54 -15.18 0.02
CA GLU A 86 -8.18 -16.18 1.02
C GLU A 86 -8.77 -15.88 2.40
N ASN A 87 -8.78 -14.60 2.79
CA ASN A 87 -9.26 -14.22 4.11
C ASN A 87 -9.82 -12.76 4.17
N LEU A 88 -10.43 -12.42 5.30
CA LEU A 88 -11.05 -11.12 5.52
C LEU A 88 -10.05 -9.97 5.71
N SER A 89 -8.80 -10.25 6.08
CA SER A 89 -7.79 -9.19 6.20
C SER A 89 -7.47 -8.61 4.83
N ILE A 90 -7.37 -9.46 3.81
CA ILE A 90 -7.17 -9.06 2.42
C ILE A 90 -8.38 -8.25 1.92
N TYR A 91 -9.59 -8.66 2.27
CA TYR A 91 -10.79 -7.90 1.95
C TYR A 91 -10.72 -6.45 2.48
N ASN A 92 -10.24 -6.26 3.72
CA ASN A 92 -10.08 -4.92 4.28
C ASN A 92 -9.08 -4.07 3.48
N MET A 93 -8.06 -4.67 2.89
CA MET A 93 -7.12 -3.96 2.00
C MET A 93 -7.80 -3.51 0.70
N ILE A 94 -8.69 -4.32 0.13
CA ILE A 94 -9.51 -3.91 -1.03
C ILE A 94 -10.48 -2.79 -0.65
N VAL A 95 -11.06 -2.82 0.54
CA VAL A 95 -11.87 -1.69 1.05
C VAL A 95 -11.04 -0.42 1.12
N GLN A 96 -9.81 -0.47 1.61
CA GLN A 96 -8.91 0.69 1.64
C GLN A 96 -8.63 1.23 0.23
N GLN A 97 -8.36 0.37 -0.74
CA GLN A 97 -8.21 0.79 -2.15
C GLN A 97 -9.46 1.49 -2.68
N SER A 98 -10.65 1.03 -2.29
CA SER A 98 -11.91 1.65 -2.72
C SER A 98 -12.19 3.03 -2.11
N LEU A 99 -11.41 3.45 -1.11
CA LEU A 99 -11.55 4.74 -0.41
C LEU A 99 -10.50 5.77 -0.83
N VAL A 100 -9.76 5.50 -1.88
CA VAL A 100 -8.69 6.39 -2.38
C VAL A 100 -9.19 7.81 -2.59
N LYS A 101 -10.31 8.00 -3.28
CA LYS A 101 -10.86 9.34 -3.57
C LYS A 101 -11.29 10.09 -2.30
N GLU A 102 -11.81 9.37 -1.32
CA GLU A 102 -12.25 9.94 -0.04
C GLU A 102 -11.05 10.39 0.80
N ILE A 103 -10.00 9.59 0.85
CA ILE A 103 -8.78 9.91 1.62
C ILE A 103 -8.10 11.16 1.06
N PHE A 104 -8.01 11.30 -0.26
CA PHE A 104 -7.38 12.48 -0.87
C PHE A 104 -8.23 13.76 -0.85
N LYS A 105 -9.45 13.72 -0.31
CA LYS A 105 -10.25 14.91 0.01
C LYS A 105 -10.01 15.45 1.42
N LEU A 106 -9.29 14.72 2.26
CA LEU A 106 -8.95 15.17 3.61
C LEU A 106 -8.00 16.38 3.55
N HIS A 107 -7.97 17.17 4.65
CA HIS A 107 -6.91 18.14 4.84
C HIS A 107 -5.52 17.46 4.83
N PRO A 108 -4.42 18.19 4.56
CA PRO A 108 -3.10 17.59 4.47
C PRO A 108 -2.73 16.76 5.72
N PRO A 109 -2.14 15.56 5.55
CA PRO A 109 -1.64 14.76 6.67
C PRO A 109 -0.39 15.39 7.28
N LYS A 110 -0.02 14.97 8.50
CA LYS A 110 1.23 15.39 9.14
C LYS A 110 2.46 14.88 8.36
N VAL A 111 2.39 13.66 7.85
CA VAL A 111 3.43 13.00 7.08
C VAL A 111 2.82 11.97 6.13
N ILE A 112 3.50 11.74 5.02
CA ILE A 112 3.20 10.69 4.03
C ILE A 112 4.25 9.60 4.16
N LEU A 113 3.82 8.38 4.41
CA LEU A 113 4.69 7.22 4.57
C LEU A 113 4.37 6.18 3.50
N ILE A 114 5.37 5.79 2.70
CA ILE A 114 5.18 4.88 1.57
C ILE A 114 6.25 3.80 1.61
N ASP A 115 5.90 2.54 1.34
CA ASP A 115 6.87 1.50 1.02
C ASP A 115 6.77 1.01 -0.42
N SER A 116 7.78 0.27 -0.85
CA SER A 116 7.89 -0.23 -2.22
C SER A 116 7.19 -1.56 -2.47
N TYR A 117 6.51 -2.14 -1.47
CA TYR A 117 6.02 -3.51 -1.55
C TYR A 117 4.99 -3.74 -2.66
N SER A 118 4.06 -2.80 -2.83
CA SER A 118 2.99 -2.96 -3.81
C SER A 118 3.52 -3.02 -5.25
N GLU A 119 4.51 -2.21 -5.60
CA GLU A 119 5.16 -2.28 -6.91
C GLU A 119 6.06 -3.50 -7.05
N LEU A 120 6.59 -4.00 -5.93
CA LEU A 120 7.43 -5.18 -5.91
C LEU A 120 6.63 -6.45 -6.24
N THR A 121 5.47 -6.65 -5.58
CA THR A 121 4.78 -7.95 -5.54
C THR A 121 3.33 -7.97 -6.00
N ASP A 122 2.59 -6.85 -5.88
CA ASP A 122 1.16 -6.87 -6.14
C ASP A 122 0.85 -6.84 -7.63
N GLN A 123 -0.16 -7.60 -8.01
CA GLN A 123 -0.63 -7.71 -9.37
C GLN A 123 -1.94 -6.93 -9.53
N LEU A 124 -2.09 -6.30 -10.68
CA LEU A 124 -3.31 -5.62 -11.07
C LEU A 124 -4.27 -6.60 -11.73
N PHE A 125 -5.51 -6.53 -11.33
CA PHE A 125 -6.64 -7.24 -11.89
C PHE A 125 -7.73 -6.25 -12.30
N SER A 126 -8.37 -6.50 -13.43
CA SER A 126 -9.49 -5.69 -13.91
C SER A 126 -10.72 -6.55 -14.17
N LEU A 127 -11.88 -5.95 -13.99
CA LEU A 127 -13.18 -6.47 -14.42
C LEU A 127 -13.55 -5.91 -15.79
N GLU A 128 -14.53 -6.49 -16.45
CA GLU A 128 -15.03 -6.02 -17.75
C GLU A 128 -15.60 -4.59 -17.69
N ASP A 129 -16.17 -4.19 -16.54
CA ASP A 129 -16.70 -2.85 -16.28
C ASP A 129 -15.61 -1.78 -16.06
N LYS A 130 -14.34 -2.08 -16.34
CA LYS A 130 -13.15 -1.25 -16.11
C LYS A 130 -12.79 -1.03 -14.64
N SER A 131 -13.49 -1.61 -13.69
CA SER A 131 -13.05 -1.55 -12.30
C SER A 131 -11.81 -2.41 -12.10
N SER A 132 -10.89 -1.97 -11.23
CA SER A 132 -9.62 -2.65 -11.01
C SER A 132 -9.24 -2.68 -9.54
N PHE A 133 -8.42 -3.66 -9.16
CA PHE A 133 -7.87 -3.80 -7.81
C PHE A 133 -6.49 -4.46 -7.86
N CYS A 134 -5.71 -4.27 -6.80
CA CYS A 134 -4.39 -4.90 -6.63
C CYS A 134 -4.38 -5.85 -5.44
N VAL A 135 -3.79 -7.03 -5.64
CA VAL A 135 -3.47 -8.00 -4.59
C VAL A 135 -2.23 -8.81 -4.97
N ASN A 136 -1.60 -9.44 -3.99
CA ASN A 136 -0.61 -10.48 -4.29
C ASN A 136 -1.33 -11.73 -4.81
N TYR A 137 -0.67 -12.49 -5.65
CA TYR A 137 -1.23 -13.74 -6.19
C TYR A 137 -1.62 -14.75 -5.10
N SER A 138 -0.84 -14.79 -4.02
CA SER A 138 -1.12 -15.66 -2.86
C SER A 138 -2.35 -15.23 -2.04
N ASP A 139 -2.87 -14.04 -2.27
CA ASP A 139 -4.07 -13.54 -1.58
C ASP A 139 -5.38 -14.11 -2.18
N LEU A 140 -5.27 -14.69 -3.36
CA LEU A 140 -6.40 -15.29 -4.09
C LEU A 140 -6.50 -16.80 -3.79
N LYS A 141 -7.72 -17.28 -3.62
CA LYS A 141 -7.98 -18.70 -3.43
C LYS A 141 -7.53 -19.51 -4.64
N LYS A 142 -6.75 -20.56 -4.40
CA LYS A 142 -6.16 -21.39 -5.46
C LYS A 142 -7.20 -22.20 -6.23
N ASP A 143 -8.30 -22.57 -5.59
CA ASP A 143 -9.28 -23.55 -6.09
C ASP A 143 -10.41 -22.91 -6.93
N HIS A 144 -10.36 -21.61 -7.18
CA HIS A 144 -11.38 -20.93 -7.96
C HIS A 144 -10.94 -20.68 -9.41
N ASN A 145 -11.23 -21.61 -10.29
CA ASN A 145 -11.13 -21.40 -11.74
C ASN A 145 -11.99 -20.22 -12.23
N GLU A 146 -13.07 -19.90 -11.52
CA GLU A 146 -13.95 -18.76 -11.77
C GLU A 146 -13.26 -17.39 -11.67
N ILE A 147 -12.16 -17.28 -10.88
CA ILE A 147 -11.37 -16.06 -10.81
C ILE A 147 -10.90 -15.61 -12.20
N TRP A 148 -10.36 -16.56 -12.96
CA TRP A 148 -9.76 -16.29 -14.26
C TRP A 148 -10.77 -15.99 -15.35
N ASN A 149 -12.01 -16.42 -15.15
CA ASN A 149 -13.13 -16.10 -16.02
C ASN A 149 -13.75 -14.74 -15.66
N THR A 150 -13.57 -14.28 -14.42
CA THR A 150 -14.17 -13.04 -13.91
C THR A 150 -13.21 -11.86 -14.01
N PHE A 151 -11.91 -12.08 -13.79
CA PHE A 151 -10.92 -11.01 -13.73
C PHE A 151 -9.84 -11.20 -14.79
N LYS A 152 -9.60 -10.14 -15.55
CA LYS A 152 -8.43 -10.05 -16.43
C LYS A 152 -7.20 -9.71 -15.60
N ARG A 153 -6.19 -10.59 -15.63
CA ARG A 153 -4.90 -10.34 -14.98
C ARG A 153 -4.06 -9.40 -15.82
N GLN A 154 -3.71 -8.24 -15.29
CA GLN A 154 -2.76 -7.29 -15.89
C GLN A 154 -1.31 -7.56 -15.43
N GLY A 155 -1.13 -8.31 -14.34
CA GLY A 155 0.18 -8.70 -13.83
C GLY A 155 0.87 -7.65 -12.97
N LEU A 156 2.19 -7.84 -12.79
CA LEU A 156 3.05 -6.90 -12.10
C LEU A 156 3.24 -5.63 -12.95
N MET A 157 3.48 -4.50 -12.30
CA MET A 157 3.88 -3.27 -13.00
C MET A 157 5.16 -3.53 -13.82
N ASP A 158 5.21 -3.03 -15.06
CA ASP A 158 6.43 -3.07 -15.86
C ASP A 158 7.54 -2.25 -15.17
N ILE A 159 8.71 -2.87 -15.05
CA ILE A 159 9.89 -2.24 -14.41
C ILE A 159 10.34 -0.96 -15.14
N ASN A 160 10.09 -0.86 -16.43
CA ASN A 160 10.42 0.32 -17.22
C ASN A 160 9.50 1.51 -16.94
N ASN A 161 8.37 1.26 -16.30
CA ASN A 161 7.40 2.30 -15.94
C ASN A 161 7.57 2.81 -14.49
N PHE A 162 8.46 2.25 -13.66
CA PHE A 162 8.60 2.65 -12.26
C PHE A 162 8.86 4.15 -12.09
N GLU A 163 9.88 4.67 -12.76
CA GLU A 163 10.26 6.08 -12.64
C GLU A 163 9.11 7.01 -13.05
N LYS A 164 8.51 6.78 -14.23
CA LYS A 164 7.37 7.56 -14.70
C LYS A 164 6.20 7.52 -13.73
N ASN A 165 5.84 6.32 -13.23
CA ASN A 165 4.71 6.16 -12.33
C ASN A 165 4.96 6.84 -10.98
N TYR A 166 6.15 6.69 -10.39
CA TYR A 166 6.50 7.35 -9.15
C TYR A 166 6.54 8.86 -9.30
N PHE A 167 7.12 9.37 -10.39
CA PHE A 167 7.11 10.81 -10.67
C PHE A 167 5.67 11.35 -10.72
N GLN A 168 4.80 10.71 -11.48
CA GLN A 168 3.38 11.12 -11.56
C GLN A 168 2.66 11.01 -10.22
N PHE A 169 2.94 9.95 -9.45
CA PHE A 169 2.30 9.73 -8.15
C PHE A 169 2.74 10.79 -7.13
N PHE A 170 4.03 11.10 -7.04
CA PHE A 170 4.52 12.14 -6.13
C PHE A 170 4.10 13.55 -6.59
N THR A 171 4.06 13.82 -7.89
CA THR A 171 3.49 15.07 -8.42
C THR A 171 2.04 15.22 -7.99
N PHE A 172 1.25 14.16 -8.10
CA PHE A 172 -0.12 14.16 -7.60
C PHE A 172 -0.18 14.41 -6.08
N LEU A 173 0.61 13.70 -5.28
CA LEU A 173 0.65 13.92 -3.82
C LEU A 173 1.01 15.37 -3.47
N ARG A 174 1.95 15.97 -4.18
CA ARG A 174 2.31 17.38 -4.03
C ARG A 174 1.19 18.34 -4.43
N SER A 175 0.44 18.01 -5.45
CA SER A 175 -0.70 18.86 -5.88
C SER A 175 -1.83 18.88 -4.84
N VAL A 176 -2.01 17.79 -4.08
CA VAL A 176 -3.06 17.66 -3.07
C VAL A 176 -2.57 18.09 -1.68
N PHE A 177 -1.37 17.68 -1.30
CA PHE A 177 -0.84 17.84 0.06
C PHE A 177 0.36 18.79 0.16
N HIS A 178 0.68 19.50 -0.94
CA HIS A 178 1.75 20.50 -0.99
C HIS A 178 3.08 20.03 -0.36
N ASN A 179 3.55 20.73 0.68
CA ASN A 179 4.87 20.53 1.30
C ASN A 179 4.90 19.46 2.40
N VAL A 180 3.89 18.60 2.50
CA VAL A 180 3.88 17.53 3.51
C VAL A 180 5.10 16.62 3.30
N PRO A 181 5.89 16.30 4.36
CA PRO A 181 7.02 15.40 4.23
C PRO A 181 6.62 14.03 3.69
N ILE A 182 7.41 13.51 2.73
CA ILE A 182 7.26 12.16 2.19
C ILE A 182 8.45 11.32 2.67
N VAL A 183 8.16 10.21 3.32
CA VAL A 183 9.16 9.20 3.69
C VAL A 183 8.90 7.95 2.87
N PHE A 184 9.84 7.59 2.02
CA PHE A 184 9.79 6.39 1.21
C PHE A 184 10.69 5.31 1.82
N ILE A 185 10.12 4.16 2.15
CA ILE A 185 10.84 3.03 2.76
C ILE A 185 11.06 1.96 1.69
N HIS A 186 12.31 1.66 1.41
CA HIS A 186 12.66 0.53 0.55
C HIS A 186 12.38 -0.78 1.27
N PHE A 187 11.60 -1.62 0.62
CA PHE A 187 11.34 -2.97 1.11
C PHE A 187 12.61 -3.83 0.93
N PRO A 188 13.17 -4.42 1.98
CA PRO A 188 14.38 -5.23 1.87
C PRO A 188 14.16 -6.43 0.96
N THR A 189 14.97 -6.58 -0.07
CA THR A 189 14.91 -7.72 -1.00
C THR A 189 16.13 -8.64 -0.90
N LYS A 190 17.06 -8.35 0.00
CA LYS A 190 18.29 -9.12 0.20
C LYS A 190 18.01 -10.60 0.45
N LEU A 191 17.01 -10.91 1.27
CA LEU A 191 16.66 -12.27 1.65
C LEU A 191 15.77 -13.00 0.65
N ASP A 192 15.24 -12.32 -0.36
CA ASP A 192 14.39 -12.97 -1.37
C ASP A 192 15.26 -13.91 -2.24
N ASN A 193 14.91 -15.18 -2.28
CA ASN A 193 15.62 -16.18 -3.09
C ASN A 193 15.26 -16.11 -4.59
N ARG A 194 14.31 -15.27 -4.96
CA ARG A 194 13.83 -15.12 -6.34
C ARG A 194 14.47 -13.91 -7.00
N GLU A 195 15.42 -14.15 -7.89
CA GLU A 195 16.16 -13.10 -8.61
C GLU A 195 15.28 -12.03 -9.26
N LYS A 196 14.10 -12.42 -9.74
CA LYS A 196 13.11 -11.49 -10.29
C LYS A 196 12.76 -10.36 -9.31
N PHE A 197 12.55 -10.66 -8.03
CA PHE A 197 12.14 -9.66 -7.03
C PHE A 197 13.33 -8.83 -6.54
N LYS A 198 14.52 -9.42 -6.43
CA LYS A 198 15.75 -8.65 -6.20
C LYS A 198 15.98 -7.61 -7.29
N HIS A 199 15.89 -8.05 -8.57
CA HIS A 199 16.01 -7.15 -9.71
C HIS A 199 14.95 -6.03 -9.70
N ARG A 200 13.69 -6.36 -9.38
CA ARG A 200 12.62 -5.37 -9.25
C ARG A 200 12.91 -4.37 -8.12
N GLY A 201 13.36 -4.86 -6.94
CA GLY A 201 13.75 -4.01 -5.81
C GLY A 201 14.85 -3.02 -6.19
N TYR A 202 15.89 -3.50 -6.87
CA TYR A 202 16.95 -2.65 -7.41
C TYR A 202 16.42 -1.58 -8.40
N LYS A 203 15.53 -1.97 -9.32
CA LYS A 203 14.93 -1.02 -10.28
C LYS A 203 14.03 0.01 -9.59
N ILE A 204 13.29 -0.37 -8.54
CA ILE A 204 12.50 0.56 -7.73
C ILE A 204 13.43 1.54 -7.01
N LYS A 205 14.53 1.08 -6.40
CA LYS A 205 15.50 1.93 -5.72
C LYS A 205 16.07 2.99 -6.66
N ASN A 206 16.51 2.58 -7.85
CA ASN A 206 17.02 3.52 -8.87
C ASN A 206 15.95 4.53 -9.30
N ALA A 207 14.74 4.07 -9.56
CA ALA A 207 13.63 4.94 -9.94
C ALA A 207 13.33 6.00 -8.86
N ILE A 208 13.29 5.61 -7.58
CA ILE A 208 13.07 6.53 -6.46
C ILE A 208 14.22 7.52 -6.33
N SER A 209 15.47 7.08 -6.42
CA SER A 209 16.66 7.95 -6.36
C SER A 209 16.67 9.01 -7.48
N ASN A 210 16.21 8.64 -8.69
CA ASN A 210 16.06 9.59 -9.80
C ASN A 210 14.90 10.57 -9.59
N VAL A 211 13.79 10.08 -9.05
CA VAL A 211 12.56 10.89 -8.91
C VAL A 211 12.64 11.86 -7.74
N LYS A 212 13.23 11.46 -6.60
CA LYS A 212 13.26 12.26 -5.37
C LYS A 212 13.91 13.63 -5.52
N ILE A 213 14.86 13.78 -6.44
CA ILE A 213 15.55 15.06 -6.67
C ILE A 213 14.62 16.19 -7.15
N ASN A 214 13.43 15.84 -7.61
CA ASN A 214 12.42 16.78 -8.08
C ASN A 214 11.43 17.22 -6.96
N PHE A 215 11.60 16.71 -5.74
CA PHE A 215 10.64 16.95 -4.67
C PHE A 215 11.34 17.35 -3.37
N ASP A 216 10.99 18.52 -2.84
CA ASP A 216 11.43 18.96 -1.52
C ASP A 216 10.78 18.11 -0.42
N ASN A 217 11.40 18.06 0.76
CA ASN A 217 10.93 17.27 1.91
C ASN A 217 10.64 15.80 1.57
N PHE A 218 11.49 15.20 0.73
CA PHE A 218 11.43 13.79 0.37
C PHE A 218 12.60 13.04 0.99
N PHE A 219 12.29 12.04 1.81
CA PHE A 219 13.26 11.24 2.55
C PHE A 219 13.17 9.78 2.12
N GLU A 220 14.32 9.20 1.81
CA GLU A 220 14.48 7.82 1.39
C GLU A 220 15.12 7.02 2.53
N ILE A 221 14.48 5.94 2.94
CA ILE A 221 14.90 5.09 4.07
C ILE A 221 15.03 3.65 3.59
N GLU A 222 16.12 3.02 3.98
CA GLU A 222 16.33 1.58 3.85
C GLU A 222 16.92 1.00 5.13
N ALA A 223 16.70 -0.28 5.38
CA ALA A 223 17.38 -0.99 6.46
C ALA A 223 18.85 -1.17 6.11
N ASP A 224 19.71 -1.22 7.13
CA ASP A 224 21.11 -1.60 6.94
C ASP A 224 21.19 -3.09 6.59
N ASP A 225 21.89 -3.43 5.52
CA ASP A 225 21.93 -4.79 4.99
C ASP A 225 22.42 -5.84 5.98
N GLU A 226 23.31 -5.45 6.90
CA GLU A 226 23.87 -6.35 7.94
C GLU A 226 22.82 -6.75 8.98
N ILE A 227 21.77 -5.93 9.15
CA ILE A 227 20.72 -6.10 10.16
C ILE A 227 19.50 -6.84 9.58
N VAL A 228 19.34 -6.83 8.27
CA VAL A 228 18.18 -7.47 7.63
C VAL A 228 18.24 -8.97 7.76
N ASP A 229 17.32 -9.53 8.54
CA ASP A 229 17.15 -10.97 8.73
C ASP A 229 15.67 -11.33 8.91
N TYR A 230 15.35 -12.63 8.74
CA TYR A 230 13.99 -13.14 8.91
C TYR A 230 13.55 -13.13 10.38
N ASP A 231 12.23 -13.07 10.59
CA ASP A 231 11.66 -13.45 11.87
C ASP A 231 11.81 -14.98 12.05
N PRO A 232 12.54 -15.46 13.06
CA PRO A 232 12.75 -16.90 13.25
C PRO A 232 11.45 -17.65 13.61
N ASN A 233 10.41 -16.94 14.00
CA ASN A 233 9.11 -17.50 14.39
C ASN A 233 8.06 -17.42 13.28
N ASP A 234 8.40 -16.88 12.10
CA ASP A 234 7.46 -16.70 11.00
C ASP A 234 8.02 -17.29 9.70
N VAL A 235 7.22 -18.08 9.03
CA VAL A 235 7.58 -18.69 7.74
C VAL A 235 7.31 -17.78 6.54
N PHE A 236 6.72 -16.61 6.76
CA PHE A 236 6.41 -15.68 5.68
C PHE A 236 7.67 -14.92 5.23
N PRO A 237 8.06 -15.00 3.96
CA PRO A 237 9.37 -14.54 3.48
C PRO A 237 9.60 -13.03 3.53
N TYR A 238 8.61 -12.26 3.97
CA TYR A 238 8.66 -10.80 4.06
C TYR A 238 8.38 -10.28 5.48
N HIS A 239 8.41 -11.17 6.47
CA HIS A 239 8.45 -10.78 7.88
C HIS A 239 9.88 -10.82 8.36
N TYR A 240 10.33 -9.72 8.91
CA TYR A 240 11.71 -9.53 9.37
C TYR A 240 11.80 -9.64 10.87
N ASN A 241 13.02 -9.80 11.37
CA ASN A 241 13.26 -9.76 12.79
C ASN A 241 13.02 -8.36 13.41
N ALA A 242 12.87 -8.30 14.72
CA ALA A 242 12.60 -7.05 15.43
C ALA A 242 13.69 -5.98 15.20
N GLU A 243 14.94 -6.40 14.99
CA GLU A 243 16.08 -5.50 14.80
C GLU A 243 15.98 -4.75 13.49
N THR A 244 15.51 -5.40 12.42
CA THR A 244 15.22 -4.75 11.12
C THR A 244 14.19 -3.64 11.26
N TYR A 245 13.07 -3.91 11.95
CA TYR A 245 12.03 -2.89 12.20
C TYR A 245 12.54 -1.73 13.06
N LEU A 246 13.33 -2.03 14.11
CA LEU A 246 13.92 -1.01 14.97
C LEU A 246 14.93 -0.13 14.21
N ASN A 247 15.72 -0.69 13.32
CA ASN A 247 16.69 0.05 12.50
C ASN A 247 15.97 1.08 11.63
N ILE A 248 14.94 0.67 10.87
CA ILE A 248 14.13 1.57 10.06
C ILE A 248 13.46 2.64 10.95
N SER A 249 12.88 2.23 12.08
CA SER A 249 12.21 3.12 13.04
C SER A 249 13.13 4.21 13.58
N LYS A 250 14.38 3.85 13.92
CA LYS A 250 15.40 4.80 14.40
C LYS A 250 15.76 5.81 13.32
N LYS A 251 15.86 5.38 12.05
CA LYS A 251 16.14 6.29 10.92
C LYS A 251 15.01 7.29 10.71
N ILE A 252 13.74 6.85 10.78
CA ILE A 252 12.58 7.74 10.65
C ILE A 252 12.50 8.72 11.82
N ARG A 253 12.71 8.27 13.06
CA ARG A 253 12.70 9.16 14.24
C ARG A 253 13.72 10.29 14.15
N LYS A 254 14.90 10.06 13.54
CA LYS A 254 15.93 11.10 13.33
C LYS A 254 15.44 12.24 12.43
N LEU A 255 14.39 12.03 11.64
CA LEU A 255 13.80 13.08 10.80
C LEU A 255 12.92 14.06 11.59
N ASN A 256 12.54 13.75 12.83
CA ASN A 256 11.67 14.56 13.71
C ASN A 256 10.33 14.97 13.08
N LEU A 257 9.70 14.06 12.32
CA LEU A 257 8.46 14.33 11.58
C LEU A 257 7.19 13.85 12.33
N LEU A 258 7.34 12.99 13.33
CA LEU A 258 6.24 12.30 14.04
C LEU A 258 6.22 12.62 15.52
#